data_167ba6783094eab81e170f91dacf45da
#
_entry.id   167ba6783094eab81e170f91dacf45da
#
_cell.length_a   1.000
_cell.length_b   1.000
_cell.length_c   1.000
_cell.angle_alpha   90.00
_cell.angle_beta   90.00
_cell.angle_gamma   90.00
#
_symmetry.space_group_name_H-M   'P 1'
#
loop_
_entity.id
_entity.type
_entity.pdbx_description
1 polymer ?
#
loop_
_entity_poly.entity_id
_entity_poly.type
_entity_poly.pdbx_seq_one_letter_code
_entity_poly.pdbx_strand_id
1 'polypeptide(L)'
;PFVIDMYLPAMPEMTKVFSASVSSVQLGLTFCMVGLAFGQVIFGPLSDKYGRKPVLYFSLLLYIVSTLFCCLSQNIDTFNIARLLQGLGGAGAIVYSRSAPTDLYSGKELAKIIAIVGAVNGIAPVAAPVIGGSVANLIGWRGIFYILLGIGVVITAMVIPVKETLPKDAREQGSFLRSFEGFILVCKVPNFAAFTTVFG
;
A
#
# COMPACT_ATOMS: atom_id res chain seq x y z
N PRO A 1 3.38 -3.88 -4.46
CA PRO A 1 3.43 -5.20 -5.13
C PRO A 1 3.71 -6.34 -4.15
N PHE A 2 4.81 -6.33 -3.36
CA PHE A 2 5.18 -7.44 -2.47
C PHE A 2 4.05 -7.91 -1.55
N VAL A 3 3.29 -7.00 -0.96
CA VAL A 3 2.17 -7.31 -0.06
C VAL A 3 1.05 -8.09 -0.76
N ILE A 4 0.91 -7.91 -2.06
CA ILE A 4 -0.13 -8.54 -2.88
C ILE A 4 0.39 -9.87 -3.44
N ASP A 5 1.58 -9.85 -4.04
CA ASP A 5 2.01 -10.93 -4.92
C ASP A 5 2.78 -12.04 -4.21
N MET A 6 3.48 -11.72 -3.09
CA MET A 6 4.30 -12.72 -2.38
C MET A 6 3.49 -13.88 -1.80
N TYR A 7 2.22 -13.67 -1.43
CA TYR A 7 1.45 -14.72 -0.77
C TYR A 7 0.69 -15.63 -1.74
N LEU A 8 0.62 -15.28 -3.03
CA LEU A 8 -0.08 -16.05 -4.05
C LEU A 8 0.36 -17.53 -4.11
N PRO A 9 1.67 -17.86 -4.08
CA PRO A 9 2.12 -19.24 -4.10
C PRO A 9 1.75 -20.03 -2.84
N ALA A 10 1.47 -19.37 -1.73
CA ALA A 10 1.12 -20.01 -0.45
C ALA A 10 -0.38 -20.30 -0.30
N MET A 11 -1.24 -19.83 -1.20
CA MET A 11 -2.69 -20.05 -1.14
C MET A 11 -3.10 -21.53 -0.98
N PRO A 12 -2.51 -22.51 -1.71
CA PRO A 12 -2.86 -23.91 -1.55
C PRO A 12 -2.57 -24.46 -0.16
N GLU A 13 -1.52 -24.01 0.50
CA GLU A 13 -1.21 -24.34 1.89
C GLU A 13 -2.25 -23.74 2.83
N MET A 14 -2.58 -22.47 2.63
CA MET A 14 -3.53 -21.74 3.46
C MET A 14 -4.94 -22.33 3.43
N THR A 15 -5.41 -22.85 2.28
CA THR A 15 -6.68 -23.55 2.17
C THR A 15 -6.73 -24.78 3.10
N LYS A 16 -5.64 -25.51 3.20
CA LYS A 16 -5.53 -26.68 4.08
C LYS A 16 -5.46 -26.27 5.54
N VAL A 17 -4.62 -25.28 5.88
CA VAL A 17 -4.40 -24.83 7.26
C VAL A 17 -5.66 -24.21 7.87
N PHE A 18 -6.36 -23.37 7.10
CA PHE A 18 -7.60 -22.73 7.57
C PHE A 18 -8.85 -23.59 7.35
N SER A 19 -8.73 -24.78 6.72
CA SER A 19 -9.87 -25.60 6.29
C SER A 19 -10.92 -24.77 5.54
N ALA A 20 -10.45 -23.86 4.69
CA ALA A 20 -11.25 -22.87 4.00
C ALA A 20 -11.29 -23.15 2.48
N SER A 21 -12.31 -22.63 1.79
CA SER A 21 -12.38 -22.72 0.33
C SER A 21 -11.28 -21.85 -0.32
N VAL A 22 -10.90 -22.20 -1.55
CA VAL A 22 -9.99 -21.40 -2.35
C VAL A 22 -10.50 -19.96 -2.49
N SER A 23 -11.82 -19.81 -2.71
CA SER A 23 -12.47 -18.50 -2.81
C SER A 23 -12.29 -17.66 -1.53
N SER A 24 -12.42 -18.29 -0.35
CA SER A 24 -12.25 -17.60 0.93
C SER A 24 -10.81 -17.11 1.15
N VAL A 25 -9.81 -17.86 0.67
CA VAL A 25 -8.41 -17.45 0.72
C VAL A 25 -8.13 -16.34 -0.30
N GLN A 26 -8.73 -16.41 -1.49
CA GLN A 26 -8.63 -15.35 -2.51
C GLN A 26 -9.27 -14.03 -2.06
N LEU A 27 -10.32 -14.08 -1.22
CA LEU A 27 -10.89 -12.88 -0.62
C LEU A 27 -9.85 -12.06 0.16
N GLY A 28 -8.82 -12.68 0.75
CA GLY A 28 -7.72 -11.98 1.39
C GLY A 28 -6.97 -11.05 0.43
N LEU A 29 -6.82 -11.43 -0.85
CA LEU A 29 -6.28 -10.56 -1.89
C LEU A 29 -7.22 -9.38 -2.15
N THR A 30 -8.49 -9.68 -2.38
CA THR A 30 -9.53 -8.67 -2.64
C THR A 30 -9.62 -7.66 -1.50
N PHE A 31 -9.68 -8.11 -0.25
CA PHE A 31 -9.72 -7.24 0.92
C PHE A 31 -8.47 -6.36 1.03
N CYS A 32 -7.28 -6.90 0.74
CA CYS A 32 -6.06 -6.11 0.72
C CYS A 32 -6.11 -5.02 -0.38
N MET A 33 -6.56 -5.36 -1.59
CA MET A 33 -6.69 -4.39 -2.68
C MET A 33 -7.74 -3.32 -2.37
N VAL A 34 -8.88 -3.71 -1.81
CA VAL A 34 -9.92 -2.77 -1.34
C VAL A 34 -9.35 -1.84 -0.27
N GLY A 35 -8.61 -2.40 0.72
CA GLY A 35 -7.93 -1.60 1.74
C GLY A 35 -6.96 -0.60 1.14
N LEU A 36 -6.15 -1.02 0.15
CA LEU A 36 -5.22 -0.14 -0.57
C LEU A 36 -5.96 0.98 -1.30
N ALA A 37 -7.05 0.67 -1.99
CA ALA A 37 -7.82 1.66 -2.74
C ALA A 37 -8.44 2.71 -1.81
N PHE A 38 -9.16 2.27 -0.79
CA PHE A 38 -9.74 3.18 0.21
C PHE A 38 -8.67 3.97 0.97
N GLY A 39 -7.55 3.33 1.31
CA GLY A 39 -6.45 3.98 1.99
C GLY A 39 -5.83 5.11 1.16
N GLN A 40 -5.67 4.96 -0.15
CA GLN A 40 -5.17 6.03 -1.01
C GLN A 40 -6.12 7.24 -1.03
N VAL A 41 -7.43 6.98 -1.10
CA VAL A 41 -8.45 8.04 -1.07
C VAL A 41 -8.46 8.79 0.26
N ILE A 42 -8.18 8.11 1.38
CA ILE A 42 -8.13 8.70 2.72
C ILE A 42 -6.79 9.39 2.98
N PHE A 43 -5.67 8.68 2.77
CA PHE A 43 -4.35 9.19 3.12
C PHE A 43 -3.82 10.25 2.16
N GLY A 44 -4.33 10.33 0.90
CA GLY A 44 -4.02 11.43 -0.01
C GLY A 44 -4.31 12.79 0.64
N PRO A 45 -5.59 13.13 0.83
CA PRO A 45 -5.98 14.40 1.43
C PRO A 45 -5.47 14.59 2.87
N LEU A 46 -5.38 13.50 3.67
CA LEU A 46 -4.79 13.60 5.00
C LEU A 46 -3.33 14.07 4.95
N SER A 47 -2.55 13.55 4.00
CA SER A 47 -1.15 13.90 3.85
C SER A 47 -0.94 15.34 3.35
N ASP A 48 -1.88 15.86 2.54
CA ASP A 48 -1.87 17.25 2.09
C ASP A 48 -2.19 18.22 3.24
N LYS A 49 -3.03 17.80 4.17
CA LYS A 49 -3.46 18.62 5.31
C LYS A 49 -2.51 18.57 6.50
N TYR A 50 -2.12 17.37 6.92
CA TYR A 50 -1.33 17.17 8.16
C TYR A 50 0.17 17.08 7.91
N GLY A 51 0.58 16.95 6.64
CA GLY A 51 1.95 16.73 6.22
C GLY A 51 2.21 15.28 5.81
N ARG A 52 3.18 15.08 4.95
CA ARG A 52 3.51 13.78 4.35
C ARG A 52 4.01 12.78 5.40
N LYS A 53 4.96 13.21 6.22
CA LYS A 53 5.66 12.35 7.17
C LYS A 53 4.78 11.82 8.30
N PRO A 54 3.96 12.63 9.00
CA PRO A 54 3.07 12.13 10.08
C PRO A 54 2.06 11.10 9.58
N VAL A 55 1.48 11.34 8.40
CA VAL A 55 0.50 10.43 7.82
C VAL A 55 1.16 9.12 7.37
N LEU A 56 2.37 9.20 6.80
CA LEU A 56 3.16 8.03 6.46
C LEU A 56 3.47 7.17 7.71
N TYR A 57 3.88 7.78 8.83
CA TYR A 57 4.12 7.05 10.07
C TYR A 57 2.87 6.33 10.57
N PHE A 58 1.74 7.03 10.61
CA PHE A 58 0.49 6.42 11.03
C PHE A 58 0.11 5.23 10.15
N SER A 59 0.25 5.37 8.83
CA SER A 59 -0.05 4.31 7.89
C SER A 59 0.90 3.11 8.00
N LEU A 60 2.20 3.36 8.20
CA LEU A 60 3.19 2.30 8.41
C LEU A 60 2.96 1.56 9.74
N LEU A 61 2.58 2.27 10.79
CA LEU A 61 2.21 1.64 12.06
C LEU A 61 0.98 0.74 11.90
N LEU A 62 -0.05 1.23 11.21
CA LEU A 62 -1.23 0.41 10.88
C LEU A 62 -0.84 -0.82 10.06
N TYR A 63 0.05 -0.66 9.08
CA TYR A 63 0.58 -1.77 8.28
C TYR A 63 1.31 -2.81 9.13
N ILE A 64 2.18 -2.39 10.04
CA ILE A 64 2.94 -3.28 10.92
C ILE A 64 1.99 -4.06 11.83
N VAL A 65 1.07 -3.37 12.50
CA VAL A 65 0.10 -3.98 13.41
C VAL A 65 -0.79 -4.98 12.67
N SER A 66 -1.34 -4.60 11.52
CA SER A 66 -2.20 -5.49 10.75
C SER A 66 -1.43 -6.67 10.14
N THR A 67 -0.17 -6.49 9.75
CA THR A 67 0.70 -7.60 9.29
C THR A 67 0.96 -8.59 10.42
N LEU A 68 1.16 -8.09 11.65
CA LEU A 68 1.29 -8.95 12.83
C LEU A 68 -0.01 -9.75 13.06
N PHE A 69 -1.19 -9.14 12.91
CA PHE A 69 -2.46 -9.86 12.97
C PHE A 69 -2.59 -10.91 11.87
N CYS A 70 -2.08 -10.66 10.65
CA CYS A 70 -2.01 -11.70 9.61
C CYS A 70 -1.16 -12.90 10.06
N CYS A 71 0.01 -12.65 10.67
CA CYS A 71 0.89 -13.72 11.19
C CYS A 71 0.20 -14.56 12.26
N LEU A 72 -0.57 -13.93 13.16
CA LEU A 72 -1.20 -14.56 14.33
C LEU A 72 -2.60 -15.12 14.05
N SER A 73 -3.14 -14.92 12.84
CA SER A 73 -4.48 -15.36 12.49
C SER A 73 -4.62 -16.89 12.59
N GLN A 74 -5.72 -17.32 13.20
CA GLN A 74 -6.06 -18.74 13.39
C GLN A 74 -7.21 -19.19 12.49
N ASN A 75 -7.96 -18.26 11.93
CA ASN A 75 -9.06 -18.51 11.01
C ASN A 75 -9.02 -17.54 9.83
N ILE A 76 -9.71 -17.91 8.75
CA ILE A 76 -9.70 -17.17 7.49
C ILE A 76 -10.37 -15.80 7.61
N ASP A 77 -11.37 -15.64 8.43
CA ASP A 77 -12.10 -14.38 8.58
C ASP A 77 -11.22 -13.32 9.27
N THR A 78 -10.56 -13.70 10.38
CA THR A 78 -9.58 -12.82 11.04
C THR A 78 -8.44 -12.44 10.11
N PHE A 79 -7.95 -13.41 9.32
CA PHE A 79 -6.92 -13.16 8.32
C PHE A 79 -7.41 -12.15 7.27
N ASN A 80 -8.60 -12.31 6.73
CA ASN A 80 -9.16 -11.44 5.70
C ASN A 80 -9.37 -10.00 6.22
N ILE A 81 -9.85 -9.84 7.46
CA ILE A 81 -9.96 -8.52 8.11
C ILE A 81 -8.57 -7.89 8.29
N ALA A 82 -7.60 -8.67 8.75
CA ALA A 82 -6.22 -8.19 8.89
C ALA A 82 -5.62 -7.77 7.55
N ARG A 83 -5.93 -8.48 6.45
CA ARG A 83 -5.53 -8.12 5.07
C ARG A 83 -6.12 -6.79 4.61
N LEU A 84 -7.39 -6.51 4.94
CA LEU A 84 -8.02 -5.23 4.66
C LEU A 84 -7.26 -4.08 5.34
N LEU A 85 -6.97 -4.24 6.64
CA LEU A 85 -6.24 -3.24 7.42
C LEU A 85 -4.79 -3.11 6.96
N GLN A 86 -4.15 -4.22 6.55
CA GLN A 86 -2.80 -4.21 6.00
C GLN A 86 -2.75 -3.45 4.67
N GLY A 87 -3.73 -3.65 3.80
CA GLY A 87 -3.89 -2.88 2.57
C GLY A 87 -4.07 -1.39 2.87
N LEU A 88 -4.98 -1.06 3.79
CA LEU A 88 -5.20 0.31 4.22
C LEU A 88 -3.89 0.96 4.70
N GLY A 89 -3.15 0.28 5.60
CA GLY A 89 -1.86 0.77 6.07
C GLY A 89 -0.80 0.92 4.97
N GLY A 90 -0.75 -0.02 4.01
CA GLY A 90 0.17 0.04 2.88
C GLY A 90 -0.07 1.22 1.92
N ALA A 91 -1.29 1.72 1.88
CA ALA A 91 -1.69 2.81 0.98
C ALA A 91 -0.94 4.13 1.24
N GLY A 92 -0.64 4.46 2.51
CA GLY A 92 0.10 5.68 2.83
C GLY A 92 1.50 5.70 2.25
N ALA A 93 2.18 4.55 2.18
CA ALA A 93 3.48 4.45 1.53
C ALA A 93 3.38 4.68 0.01
N ILE A 94 2.30 4.22 -0.63
CA ILE A 94 2.05 4.48 -2.07
C ILE A 94 1.79 5.96 -2.29
N VAL A 95 0.94 6.59 -1.47
CA VAL A 95 0.68 8.04 -1.53
C VAL A 95 1.98 8.80 -1.38
N TYR A 96 2.78 8.50 -0.35
CA TYR A 96 4.06 9.16 -0.10
C TYR A 96 5.03 9.00 -1.27
N SER A 97 5.16 7.80 -1.84
CA SER A 97 6.08 7.53 -2.95
C SER A 97 5.76 8.32 -4.22
N ARG A 98 4.51 8.75 -4.39
CA ARG A 98 4.07 9.60 -5.52
C ARG A 98 4.17 11.09 -5.20
N SER A 99 3.79 11.50 -3.98
CA SER A 99 3.70 12.91 -3.60
C SER A 99 5.06 13.51 -3.20
N ALA A 100 5.90 12.78 -2.46
CA ALA A 100 7.19 13.32 -2.01
C ALA A 100 8.13 13.71 -3.17
N PRO A 101 8.25 12.95 -4.27
CA PRO A 101 9.03 13.39 -5.42
C PRO A 101 8.50 14.68 -6.05
N THR A 102 7.17 14.86 -6.14
CA THR A 102 6.58 16.07 -6.72
C THR A 102 6.74 17.31 -5.83
N ASP A 103 6.83 17.09 -4.50
CA ASP A 103 7.07 18.17 -3.54
C ASP A 103 8.55 18.66 -3.59
N LEU A 104 9.50 17.79 -3.96
CA LEU A 104 10.95 18.05 -3.87
C LEU A 104 11.62 18.36 -5.20
N TYR A 105 11.09 17.85 -6.31
CA TYR A 105 11.74 17.87 -7.62
C TYR A 105 10.80 18.39 -8.71
N SER A 106 11.39 18.89 -9.78
CA SER A 106 10.65 19.37 -10.96
C SER A 106 11.37 19.01 -12.26
N GLY A 107 10.66 19.10 -13.38
CA GLY A 107 11.24 18.90 -14.70
C GLY A 107 11.92 17.53 -14.89
N LYS A 108 13.15 17.54 -15.40
CA LYS A 108 13.88 16.31 -15.75
C LYS A 108 14.23 15.44 -14.54
N GLU A 109 14.51 16.04 -13.39
CA GLU A 109 14.84 15.30 -12.16
C GLU A 109 13.63 14.55 -11.63
N LEU A 110 12.46 15.18 -11.61
CA LEU A 110 11.21 14.54 -11.26
C LEU A 110 10.92 13.33 -12.17
N ALA A 111 11.06 13.54 -13.49
CA ALA A 111 10.83 12.48 -14.47
C ALA A 111 11.77 11.26 -14.23
N LYS A 112 13.04 11.51 -13.91
CA LYS A 112 14.01 10.47 -13.60
C LYS A 112 13.61 9.67 -12.36
N ILE A 113 13.18 10.35 -11.30
CA ILE A 113 12.77 9.69 -10.05
C ILE A 113 11.50 8.86 -10.26
N ILE A 114 10.50 9.42 -10.95
CA ILE A 114 9.26 8.70 -11.28
C ILE A 114 9.58 7.46 -12.14
N ALA A 115 10.50 7.56 -13.09
CA ALA A 115 10.93 6.43 -13.91
C ALA A 115 11.59 5.31 -13.05
N ILE A 116 12.43 5.68 -12.08
CA ILE A 116 13.05 4.71 -11.15
C ILE A 116 11.97 4.02 -10.30
N VAL A 117 11.04 4.78 -9.72
CA VAL A 117 9.91 4.23 -8.94
C VAL A 117 9.06 3.30 -9.81
N GLY A 118 8.80 3.71 -11.07
CA GLY A 118 8.09 2.89 -12.04
C GLY A 118 8.80 1.58 -12.37
N ALA A 119 10.13 1.62 -12.57
CA ALA A 119 10.93 0.43 -12.84
C ALA A 119 10.89 -0.56 -11.64
N VAL A 120 11.04 -0.07 -10.42
CA VAL A 120 10.93 -0.89 -9.20
C VAL A 120 9.53 -1.51 -9.09
N ASN A 121 8.47 -0.75 -9.35
CA ASN A 121 7.11 -1.25 -9.35
C ASN A 121 6.85 -2.29 -10.46
N GLY A 122 7.52 -2.18 -11.60
CA GLY A 122 7.42 -3.17 -12.69
C GLY A 122 8.16 -4.49 -12.40
N ILE A 123 9.30 -4.43 -11.70
CA ILE A 123 10.09 -5.62 -11.36
C ILE A 123 9.48 -6.38 -10.17
N ALA A 124 8.89 -5.66 -9.22
CA ALA A 124 8.39 -6.24 -7.98
C ALA A 124 7.33 -7.35 -8.17
N PRO A 125 6.35 -7.27 -9.08
CA PRO A 125 5.38 -8.35 -9.32
C PRO A 125 6.00 -9.63 -9.89
N VAL A 126 7.15 -9.52 -10.57
CA VAL A 126 7.88 -10.69 -11.09
C VAL A 126 8.70 -11.34 -9.98
N ALA A 127 9.36 -10.54 -9.16
CA ALA A 127 10.22 -11.03 -8.07
C ALA A 127 9.39 -11.56 -6.87
N ALA A 128 8.27 -10.93 -6.56
CA ALA A 128 7.50 -11.23 -5.36
C ALA A 128 6.98 -12.68 -5.29
N PRO A 129 6.36 -13.27 -6.34
CA PRO A 129 5.93 -14.66 -6.30
C PRO A 129 7.08 -15.65 -6.16
N VAL A 130 8.24 -15.37 -6.79
CA VAL A 130 9.43 -16.24 -6.72
C VAL A 130 9.97 -16.27 -5.29
N ILE A 131 10.12 -15.09 -4.68
CA ILE A 131 10.56 -14.97 -3.29
C ILE A 131 9.51 -15.60 -2.36
N GLY A 132 8.24 -15.29 -2.57
CA GLY A 132 7.13 -15.80 -1.78
C GLY A 132 7.03 -17.33 -1.82
N GLY A 133 7.16 -17.92 -2.99
CA GLY A 133 7.17 -19.38 -3.17
C GLY A 133 8.35 -20.06 -2.46
N SER A 134 9.55 -19.49 -2.58
CA SER A 134 10.74 -19.99 -1.88
C SER A 134 10.55 -19.92 -0.36
N VAL A 135 10.03 -18.82 0.16
CA VAL A 135 9.77 -18.63 1.59
C VAL A 135 8.68 -19.57 2.10
N ALA A 136 7.58 -19.72 1.35
CA ALA A 136 6.49 -20.63 1.71
C ALA A 136 6.99 -22.08 1.81
N ASN A 137 7.85 -22.51 0.89
CA ASN A 137 8.43 -23.86 0.90
C ASN A 137 9.39 -24.10 2.07
N LEU A 138 10.11 -23.07 2.54
CA LEU A 138 11.11 -23.21 3.61
C LEU A 138 10.51 -23.08 5.03
N ILE A 139 9.64 -22.12 5.23
CA ILE A 139 9.13 -21.73 6.56
C ILE A 139 7.61 -21.55 6.60
N GLY A 140 6.91 -22.01 5.55
CA GLY A 140 5.45 -21.95 5.45
C GLY A 140 4.90 -20.57 5.12
N TRP A 141 3.58 -20.50 4.94
CA TRP A 141 2.89 -19.28 4.53
C TRP A 141 3.05 -18.11 5.54
N ARG A 142 3.14 -18.41 6.84
CA ARG A 142 3.37 -17.38 7.87
C ARG A 142 4.71 -16.69 7.73
N GLY A 143 5.72 -17.38 7.20
CA GLY A 143 7.04 -16.82 6.92
C GLY A 143 7.01 -15.63 5.98
N ILE A 144 6.09 -15.65 5.00
CA ILE A 144 5.89 -14.52 4.09
C ILE A 144 5.48 -13.26 4.87
N PHE A 145 4.55 -13.41 5.80
CA PHE A 145 4.07 -12.27 6.60
C PHE A 145 5.10 -11.78 7.61
N TYR A 146 5.95 -12.67 8.15
CA TYR A 146 7.10 -12.26 8.97
C TYR A 146 8.12 -11.43 8.16
N ILE A 147 8.38 -11.79 6.90
CA ILE A 147 9.24 -10.99 6.03
C ILE A 147 8.60 -9.64 5.71
N LEU A 148 7.30 -9.63 5.39
CA LEU A 148 6.56 -8.38 5.14
C LEU A 148 6.54 -7.47 6.38
N LEU A 149 6.43 -8.05 7.58
CA LEU A 149 6.54 -7.34 8.85
C LEU A 149 7.93 -6.71 9.00
N GLY A 150 8.98 -7.50 8.76
CA GLY A 150 10.36 -7.02 8.79
C GLY A 150 10.61 -5.88 7.82
N ILE A 151 10.12 -5.98 6.59
CA ILE A 151 10.18 -4.91 5.58
C ILE A 151 9.48 -3.66 6.11
N GLY A 152 8.28 -3.79 6.67
CA GLY A 152 7.54 -2.67 7.26
C GLY A 152 8.31 -1.95 8.37
N VAL A 153 8.94 -2.71 9.26
CA VAL A 153 9.78 -2.16 10.35
C VAL A 153 11.00 -1.44 9.78
N VAL A 154 11.70 -2.05 8.81
CA VAL A 154 12.87 -1.44 8.16
C VAL A 154 12.49 -0.13 7.47
N ILE A 155 11.41 -0.12 6.70
CA ILE A 155 10.92 1.10 6.03
C ILE A 155 10.58 2.17 7.06
N THR A 156 9.90 1.81 8.15
CA THR A 156 9.56 2.75 9.22
C THR A 156 10.82 3.35 9.85
N ALA A 157 11.84 2.53 10.12
CA ALA A 157 13.12 3.00 10.64
C ALA A 157 13.84 3.94 9.66
N MET A 158 13.80 3.63 8.35
CA MET A 158 14.38 4.49 7.31
C MET A 158 13.68 5.84 7.18
N VAL A 159 12.40 5.94 7.52
CA VAL A 159 11.63 7.19 7.49
C VAL A 159 11.97 8.11 8.67
N ILE A 160 12.53 7.59 9.78
CA ILE A 160 12.86 8.38 10.97
C ILE A 160 13.73 9.62 10.63
N PRO A 161 14.87 9.50 9.92
CA PRO A 161 15.72 10.65 9.61
C PRO A 161 15.16 11.53 8.48
N VAL A 162 14.15 11.07 7.74
CA VAL A 162 13.61 11.82 6.60
C VAL A 162 12.91 13.08 7.11
N LYS A 163 13.21 14.22 6.50
CA LYS A 163 12.53 15.49 6.81
C LYS A 163 11.14 15.53 6.18
N GLU A 164 10.26 16.35 6.76
CA GLU A 164 8.95 16.65 6.14
C GLU A 164 9.16 17.30 4.76
N THR A 165 8.47 16.77 3.75
CA THR A 165 8.61 17.26 2.37
C THR A 165 7.61 18.36 2.04
N LEU A 166 6.48 18.43 2.76
CA LEU A 166 5.46 19.44 2.55
C LEU A 166 5.59 20.58 3.58
N PRO A 167 6.03 21.80 3.15
CA PRO A 167 6.10 22.97 4.03
C PRO A 167 4.75 23.29 4.65
N LYS A 168 4.76 23.87 5.86
CA LYS A 168 3.52 24.22 6.57
C LYS A 168 2.62 25.17 5.79
N ASP A 169 3.23 26.08 5.04
CA ASP A 169 2.52 27.11 4.23
C ASP A 169 1.88 26.53 2.97
N ALA A 170 2.37 25.37 2.51
CA ALA A 170 1.82 24.65 1.35
C ALA A 170 0.73 23.63 1.73
N ARG A 171 0.45 23.45 3.02
CA ARG A 171 -0.58 22.53 3.50
C ARG A 171 -1.97 23.05 3.22
N GLU A 172 -2.86 22.16 2.83
CA GLU A 172 -4.24 22.48 2.51
C GLU A 172 -5.00 23.00 3.77
N GLN A 173 -5.43 24.26 3.77
CA GLN A 173 -6.16 24.90 4.86
C GLN A 173 -7.68 24.76 4.67
N GLY A 174 -8.17 23.54 4.38
CA GLY A 174 -9.58 23.27 4.12
C GLY A 174 -10.21 22.20 5.00
N SER A 175 -11.53 22.06 4.92
CA SER A 175 -12.21 20.89 5.45
C SER A 175 -11.81 19.66 4.64
N PHE A 176 -11.62 18.52 5.30
CA PHE A 176 -11.35 17.22 4.65
C PHE A 176 -12.36 16.92 3.52
N LEU A 177 -13.62 17.34 3.71
CA LEU A 177 -14.68 17.20 2.69
C LEU A 177 -14.40 18.00 1.41
N ARG A 178 -13.69 19.12 1.49
CA ARG A 178 -13.39 19.97 0.34
C ARG A 178 -12.36 19.32 -0.62
N SER A 179 -11.49 18.48 -0.10
CA SER A 179 -10.57 17.69 -0.91
C SER A 179 -11.32 16.64 -1.77
N PHE A 180 -12.46 16.13 -1.28
CA PHE A 180 -13.34 15.26 -2.07
C PHE A 180 -14.12 16.04 -3.15
N GLU A 181 -14.44 17.31 -2.95
CA GLU A 181 -15.04 18.15 -3.99
C GLU A 181 -14.08 18.31 -5.17
N GLY A 182 -12.79 18.49 -4.91
CA GLY A 182 -11.74 18.51 -5.94
C GLY A 182 -11.69 17.20 -6.74
N PHE A 183 -11.81 16.06 -6.07
CA PHE A 183 -11.86 14.76 -6.73
C PHE A 183 -13.09 14.61 -7.64
N ILE A 184 -14.27 15.01 -7.14
CA ILE A 184 -15.51 15.02 -7.94
C ILE A 184 -15.40 15.97 -9.13
N LEU A 185 -14.74 17.11 -8.96
CA LEU A 185 -14.53 18.09 -10.04
C LEU A 185 -13.63 17.52 -11.14
N VAL A 186 -12.54 16.84 -10.78
CA VAL A 186 -11.64 16.19 -11.73
C VAL A 186 -12.33 15.05 -12.49
N CYS A 187 -13.18 14.26 -11.82
CA CYS A 187 -13.98 13.23 -12.48
C CYS A 187 -14.98 13.79 -13.51
N LYS A 188 -15.38 15.05 -13.36
CA LYS A 188 -16.27 15.73 -14.33
C LYS A 188 -15.56 16.28 -15.57
N VAL A 189 -14.22 16.28 -15.58
CA VAL A 189 -13.45 16.73 -16.74
C VAL A 189 -13.44 15.63 -17.81
N PRO A 190 -13.99 15.87 -19.02
CA PRO A 190 -14.12 14.82 -20.05
C PRO A 190 -12.79 14.19 -20.44
N ASN A 191 -11.73 14.99 -20.49
CA ASN A 191 -10.38 14.52 -20.83
C ASN A 191 -9.83 13.56 -19.75
N PHE A 192 -10.10 13.80 -18.48
CA PHE A 192 -9.69 12.92 -17.40
C PHE A 192 -10.44 11.58 -17.45
N ALA A 193 -11.76 11.63 -17.70
CA ALA A 193 -12.56 10.42 -17.88
C ALA A 193 -12.08 9.58 -19.08
N ALA A 194 -11.73 10.23 -20.20
CA ALA A 194 -11.18 9.56 -21.36
C ALA A 194 -9.81 8.90 -21.07
N PHE A 195 -8.90 9.60 -20.37
CA PHE A 195 -7.60 9.04 -20.00
C PHE A 195 -7.74 7.85 -19.01
N THR A 196 -8.60 7.95 -18.01
CA THR A 196 -8.82 6.85 -17.05
C THR A 196 -9.49 5.64 -17.67
N THR A 197 -10.32 5.78 -18.70
CA THR A 197 -10.92 4.63 -19.42
C THR A 197 -9.95 3.95 -20.40
N VAL A 198 -8.91 4.64 -20.85
CA VAL A 198 -7.92 4.09 -21.79
C VAL A 198 -6.71 3.48 -21.06
N PHE A 199 -6.33 4.01 -19.89
CA PHE A 199 -5.11 3.63 -19.17
C PHE A 199 -5.36 3.05 -17.76
N GLY A 200 -6.59 3.01 -17.27
CA GLY A 200 -7.01 2.36 -16.03
C GLY A 200 -7.52 0.98 -16.32
#